data_8897bd787ac0b3ade57293d9b07d346a
#
_entry.id   8897bd787ac0b3ade57293d9b07d346a
#
_cell.length_a   1.000
_cell.length_b   1.000
_cell.length_c   1.000
_cell.angle_alpha   90.00
_cell.angle_beta   90.00
_cell.angle_gamma   90.00
#
_symmetry.space_group_name_H-M   'P 1'
#
loop_
_entity.id
_entity.type
_entity.pdbx_description
1 polymer ?
#
loop_
_entity_poly.entity_id
_entity_poly.type
_entity_poly.pdbx_seq_one_letter_code
_entity_poly.pdbx_strand_id
1 'polypeptide(L)'
;MTVFFALLFSLVVPGAGQIFTGHYGEGIALGLLFALGKSVLLPLVLRVFKVESLKRTLQIFYACNWCYILLISYAVCSAVWHGFYAQQTHVWYAFLFALAVSLGYRNTLNAFVFTALCGRTGVYSILRQKKQSPTDK
;
A
#
# COMPACT_ATOMS: atom_id res chain seq x y z
N MET A 1 -11.66 -4.05 -25.27
CA MET A 1 -10.27 -4.28 -24.87
C MET A 1 -9.77 -3.25 -23.86
N THR A 2 -10.08 -1.97 -24.01
CA THR A 2 -9.63 -0.89 -23.12
C THR A 2 -9.99 -1.13 -21.64
N VAL A 3 -11.23 -1.53 -21.35
CA VAL A 3 -11.71 -1.83 -19.99
C VAL A 3 -10.90 -2.97 -19.33
N PHE A 4 -10.59 -4.01 -20.11
CA PHE A 4 -9.82 -5.15 -19.61
C PHE A 4 -8.40 -4.73 -19.21
N PHE A 5 -7.73 -3.94 -20.05
CA PHE A 5 -6.39 -3.43 -19.72
C PHE A 5 -6.42 -2.43 -18.55
N ALA A 6 -7.42 -1.55 -18.49
CA ALA A 6 -7.58 -0.64 -17.36
C ALA A 6 -7.75 -1.40 -16.03
N LEU A 7 -8.57 -2.45 -16.03
CA LEU A 7 -8.76 -3.34 -14.88
C LEU A 7 -7.42 -4.02 -14.51
N LEU A 8 -6.73 -4.59 -15.49
CA LEU A 8 -5.49 -5.33 -15.27
C LEU A 8 -4.39 -4.43 -14.69
N PHE A 9 -4.22 -3.23 -15.23
CA PHE A 9 -3.28 -2.24 -14.69
C PHE A 9 -3.65 -1.83 -13.27
N SER A 10 -4.94 -1.64 -12.98
CA SER A 10 -5.40 -1.22 -11.65
C SER A 10 -5.29 -2.33 -10.61
N LEU A 11 -5.36 -3.60 -11.01
CA LEU A 11 -5.08 -4.75 -10.14
C LEU A 11 -3.61 -4.87 -9.78
N VAL A 12 -2.71 -4.57 -10.72
CA VAL A 12 -1.26 -4.63 -10.47
C VAL A 12 -0.82 -3.48 -9.57
N VAL A 13 -1.23 -2.26 -9.91
CA VAL A 13 -0.95 -1.05 -9.12
C VAL A 13 -2.19 -0.16 -9.12
N PRO A 14 -2.80 0.10 -7.96
CA PRO A 14 -3.90 1.03 -7.84
C PRO A 14 -3.52 2.41 -8.39
N GLY A 15 -4.32 2.93 -9.32
CA GLY A 15 -4.05 4.17 -10.02
C GLY A 15 -3.50 4.02 -11.44
N ALA A 16 -2.85 2.90 -11.77
CA ALA A 16 -2.30 2.69 -13.10
C ALA A 16 -3.40 2.56 -14.19
N GLY A 17 -4.53 1.98 -13.86
CA GLY A 17 -5.69 1.91 -14.76
C GLY A 17 -6.29 3.28 -15.08
N GLN A 18 -6.34 4.18 -14.10
CA GLN A 18 -6.79 5.57 -14.30
C GLN A 18 -5.82 6.36 -15.20
N ILE A 19 -4.51 6.17 -15.00
CA ILE A 19 -3.50 6.78 -15.89
C ILE A 19 -3.62 6.23 -17.31
N PHE A 20 -3.87 4.93 -17.45
CA PHE A 20 -4.11 4.29 -18.74
C PHE A 20 -5.29 4.94 -19.49
N THR A 21 -6.34 5.32 -18.78
CA THR A 21 -7.54 5.98 -19.33
C THR A 21 -7.46 7.50 -19.41
N GLY A 22 -6.29 8.10 -19.08
CA GLY A 22 -6.04 9.55 -19.16
C GLY A 22 -6.41 10.34 -17.92
N HIS A 23 -6.87 9.68 -16.84
CA HIS A 23 -7.22 10.33 -15.56
C HIS A 23 -6.00 10.39 -14.63
N TYR A 24 -5.02 11.21 -15.01
CA TYR A 24 -3.72 11.30 -14.33
C TYR A 24 -3.81 11.73 -12.86
N GLY A 25 -4.64 12.73 -12.55
CA GLY A 25 -4.79 13.24 -11.18
C GLY A 25 -5.27 12.18 -10.20
N GLU A 26 -6.32 11.45 -10.57
CA GLU A 26 -6.89 10.37 -9.77
C GLU A 26 -5.90 9.20 -9.66
N GLY A 27 -5.26 8.83 -10.79
CA GLY A 27 -4.29 7.75 -10.82
C GLY A 27 -3.08 8.01 -9.90
N ILE A 28 -2.52 9.22 -9.95
CA ILE A 28 -1.40 9.61 -9.10
C ILE A 28 -1.83 9.63 -7.63
N ALA A 29 -3.00 10.20 -7.31
CA ALA A 29 -3.50 10.23 -5.94
C ALA A 29 -3.69 8.82 -5.36
N LEU A 30 -4.28 7.90 -6.12
CA LEU A 30 -4.46 6.51 -5.71
C LEU A 30 -3.13 5.78 -5.54
N GLY A 31 -2.18 5.98 -6.45
CA GLY A 31 -0.85 5.40 -6.35
C GLY A 31 -0.06 5.92 -5.16
N LEU A 32 -0.15 7.21 -4.85
CA LEU A 32 0.46 7.81 -3.66
C LEU A 32 -0.19 7.28 -2.38
N LEU A 33 -1.52 7.23 -2.32
CA LEU A 33 -2.24 6.65 -1.18
C LEU A 33 -1.86 5.18 -0.97
N PHE A 34 -1.70 4.43 -2.05
CA PHE A 34 -1.25 3.04 -1.99
C PHE A 34 0.19 2.93 -1.45
N ALA A 35 1.11 3.70 -1.99
CA ALA A 35 2.51 3.65 -1.60
C ALA A 35 2.74 4.17 -0.17
N LEU A 36 2.16 5.33 0.16
CA LEU A 36 2.33 5.97 1.47
C LEU A 36 1.48 5.31 2.55
N GLY A 37 0.26 4.86 2.21
CA GLY A 37 -0.65 4.27 3.18
C GLY A 37 -0.06 3.06 3.87
N LYS A 38 0.55 2.16 3.12
CA LYS A 38 1.16 0.95 3.68
C LYS A 38 2.51 1.21 4.35
N SER A 39 3.31 2.13 3.80
CA SER A 39 4.66 2.40 4.29
C SER A 39 4.70 3.32 5.51
N VAL A 40 3.77 4.26 5.59
CA VAL A 40 3.81 5.34 6.59
C VAL A 40 2.65 5.23 7.57
N LEU A 41 1.45 4.94 7.10
CA LEU A 41 0.25 4.96 7.93
C LEU A 41 0.30 3.92 9.04
N LEU A 42 0.65 2.68 8.73
CA LEU A 42 0.68 1.60 9.72
C LEU A 42 1.70 1.88 10.85
N PRO A 43 2.98 2.16 10.57
CA PRO A 43 3.93 2.46 11.64
C PRO A 43 3.62 3.77 12.38
N LEU A 44 3.04 4.77 11.69
CA LEU A 44 2.61 6.00 12.34
C LEU A 44 1.49 5.74 13.34
N VAL A 45 0.47 4.98 12.95
CA VAL A 45 -0.65 4.60 13.83
C VAL A 45 -0.14 3.82 15.04
N LEU A 46 0.73 2.84 14.83
CA LEU A 46 1.31 2.06 15.93
C LEU A 46 2.11 2.94 16.91
N ARG A 47 2.80 3.96 16.39
CA ARG A 47 3.58 4.90 17.20
C ARG A 47 2.70 5.88 17.99
N VAL A 48 1.67 6.45 17.32
CA VAL A 48 0.77 7.44 17.95
C VAL A 48 -0.04 6.79 19.07
N PHE A 49 -0.55 5.60 18.87
CA PHE A 49 -1.35 4.90 19.87
C PHE A 49 -0.52 4.19 20.95
N LYS A 50 0.83 4.29 20.91
CA LYS A 50 1.75 3.63 21.85
C LYS A 50 1.33 2.17 22.13
N VAL A 51 1.10 1.43 21.04
CA VAL A 51 0.57 0.07 21.15
C VAL A 51 1.64 -0.87 21.67
N GLU A 52 1.49 -1.31 22.91
CA GLU A 52 2.41 -2.25 23.55
C GLU A 52 1.91 -3.71 23.49
N SER A 53 0.62 -3.89 23.20
CA SER A 53 -0.03 -5.21 23.16
C SER A 53 -0.04 -5.80 21.76
N LEU A 54 0.44 -7.05 21.64
CA LEU A 54 0.40 -7.82 20.39
C LEU A 54 -1.02 -7.93 19.80
N LYS A 55 -2.03 -8.11 20.68
CA LYS A 55 -3.43 -8.21 20.27
C LYS A 55 -3.94 -6.94 19.60
N ARG A 56 -3.63 -5.77 20.17
CA ARG A 56 -3.99 -4.46 19.58
C ARG A 56 -3.25 -4.21 18.27
N THR A 57 -1.97 -4.57 18.21
CA THR A 57 -1.19 -4.47 16.98
C THR A 57 -1.82 -5.26 15.83
N LEU A 58 -2.25 -6.50 16.10
CA LEU A 58 -2.95 -7.32 15.11
C LEU A 58 -4.29 -6.71 14.69
N GLN A 59 -5.08 -6.19 15.61
CA GLN A 59 -6.35 -5.53 15.30
C GLN A 59 -6.14 -4.30 14.39
N ILE A 60 -5.15 -3.46 14.68
CA ILE A 60 -4.80 -2.31 13.85
C ILE A 60 -4.33 -2.77 12.46
N PHE A 61 -3.51 -3.81 12.41
CA PHE A 61 -3.06 -4.38 11.14
C PHE A 61 -4.23 -4.86 10.29
N TYR A 62 -5.19 -5.57 10.88
CA TYR A 62 -6.41 -6.02 10.18
C TYR A 62 -7.25 -4.83 9.70
N ALA A 63 -7.44 -3.81 10.53
CA ALA A 63 -8.19 -2.61 10.15
C ALA A 63 -7.52 -1.87 8.97
N CYS A 64 -6.21 -1.69 9.00
CA CYS A 64 -5.45 -1.10 7.90
C CYS A 64 -5.55 -1.94 6.62
N ASN A 65 -5.56 -3.27 6.75
CA ASN A 65 -5.71 -4.15 5.60
C ASN A 65 -7.09 -4.04 4.95
N TRP A 66 -8.16 -3.87 5.73
CA TRP A 66 -9.49 -3.61 5.21
C TRP A 66 -9.57 -2.27 4.46
N CYS A 67 -9.00 -1.21 5.02
CA CYS A 67 -8.90 0.08 4.32
C CYS A 67 -8.16 -0.05 2.97
N TYR A 68 -7.14 -0.90 2.94
CA TYR A 68 -6.37 -1.18 1.76
C TYR A 68 -7.16 -1.94 0.69
N ILE A 69 -7.93 -2.94 1.10
CA ILE A 69 -8.85 -3.69 0.20
C ILE A 69 -9.89 -2.74 -0.39
N LEU A 70 -10.46 -1.84 0.42
CA LEU A 70 -11.41 -0.83 -0.05
C LEU A 70 -10.78 0.11 -1.07
N LEU A 71 -9.53 0.55 -0.84
CA LEU A 71 -8.80 1.38 -1.79
C LEU A 71 -8.59 0.69 -3.14
N ILE A 72 -8.16 -0.58 -3.12
CA ILE A 72 -7.99 -1.38 -4.34
C ILE A 72 -9.33 -1.57 -5.05
N SER A 73 -10.38 -1.90 -4.31
CA SER A 73 -11.72 -2.09 -4.88
C SER A 73 -12.22 -0.81 -5.55
N TYR A 74 -12.05 0.34 -4.91
CA TYR A 74 -12.37 1.63 -5.50
C TYR A 74 -11.54 1.90 -6.77
N ALA A 75 -10.23 1.69 -6.71
CA ALA A 75 -9.35 1.89 -7.86
C ALA A 75 -9.74 1.02 -9.06
N VAL A 76 -10.10 -0.23 -8.82
CA VAL A 76 -10.55 -1.15 -9.88
C VAL A 76 -11.91 -0.70 -10.45
N CYS A 77 -12.89 -0.39 -9.61
CA CYS A 77 -14.20 0.07 -10.07
C CYS A 77 -14.09 1.37 -10.86
N SER A 78 -13.32 2.34 -10.37
CA SER A 78 -13.08 3.61 -11.06
C SER A 78 -12.37 3.41 -12.40
N ALA A 79 -11.34 2.56 -12.46
CA ALA A 79 -10.63 2.26 -13.70
C ALA A 79 -11.54 1.59 -14.74
N VAL A 80 -12.41 0.69 -14.32
CA VAL A 80 -13.41 0.06 -15.20
C VAL A 80 -14.39 1.11 -15.72
N TRP A 81 -14.91 1.96 -14.83
CA TRP A 81 -15.82 3.05 -15.22
C TRP A 81 -15.18 3.98 -16.25
N HIS A 82 -13.99 4.48 -15.99
CA HIS A 82 -13.26 5.31 -16.93
C HIS A 82 -12.89 4.57 -18.21
N GLY A 83 -12.63 3.27 -18.14
CA GLY A 83 -12.33 2.43 -19.29
C GLY A 83 -13.49 2.33 -20.30
N PHE A 84 -14.74 2.44 -19.86
CA PHE A 84 -15.91 2.47 -20.76
C PHE A 84 -16.00 3.77 -21.57
N TYR A 85 -15.51 4.88 -21.02
CA TYR A 85 -15.59 6.20 -21.63
C TYR A 85 -14.27 6.70 -22.21
N ALA A 86 -13.21 5.91 -22.10
CA ALA A 86 -11.88 6.30 -22.55
C ALA A 86 -11.82 6.42 -24.09
N GLN A 87 -11.55 7.63 -24.57
CA GLN A 87 -11.33 7.91 -25.98
C GLN A 87 -9.87 7.67 -26.41
N GLN A 88 -8.93 7.80 -25.47
CA GLN A 88 -7.50 7.59 -25.69
C GLN A 88 -6.92 6.70 -24.61
N THR A 89 -5.90 5.93 -24.97
CA THR A 89 -5.22 5.03 -24.05
C THR A 89 -3.74 5.36 -23.97
N HIS A 90 -3.24 5.48 -22.76
CA HIS A 90 -1.88 5.89 -22.47
C HIS A 90 -1.07 4.74 -21.85
N VAL A 91 -0.82 3.69 -22.62
CA VAL A 91 -0.15 2.45 -22.19
C VAL A 91 1.22 2.72 -21.57
N TRP A 92 2.04 3.56 -22.21
CA TRP A 92 3.39 3.85 -21.74
C TRP A 92 3.42 4.58 -20.42
N TYR A 93 2.53 5.55 -20.22
CA TYR A 93 2.44 6.28 -18.95
C TYR A 93 1.96 5.37 -17.81
N ALA A 94 0.97 4.52 -18.08
CA ALA A 94 0.50 3.54 -17.10
C ALA A 94 1.59 2.53 -16.72
N PHE A 95 2.35 2.05 -17.71
CA PHE A 95 3.45 1.13 -17.48
C PHE A 95 4.58 1.77 -16.67
N LEU A 96 5.03 2.97 -17.03
CA LEU A 96 6.06 3.71 -16.30
C LEU A 96 5.61 4.03 -14.86
N PHE A 97 4.36 4.41 -14.69
CA PHE A 97 3.79 4.66 -13.38
C PHE A 97 3.76 3.39 -12.53
N ALA A 98 3.26 2.28 -13.07
CA ALA A 98 3.23 0.99 -12.40
C ALA A 98 4.63 0.52 -12.00
N LEU A 99 5.61 0.72 -12.88
CA LEU A 99 7.02 0.43 -12.60
C LEU A 99 7.56 1.30 -11.47
N ALA A 100 7.34 2.62 -11.53
CA ALA A 100 7.80 3.57 -10.52
C ALA A 100 7.21 3.28 -9.14
N VAL A 101 5.90 3.03 -9.06
CA VAL A 101 5.23 2.68 -7.79
C VAL A 101 5.70 1.33 -7.28
N SER A 102 5.86 0.34 -8.15
CA SER A 102 6.34 -1.01 -7.77
C SER A 102 7.77 -0.99 -7.26
N LEU A 103 8.67 -0.23 -7.91
CA LEU A 103 10.05 -0.07 -7.46
C LEU A 103 10.13 0.70 -6.15
N GLY A 104 9.39 1.82 -6.03
CA GLY A 104 9.32 2.60 -4.80
C GLY A 104 8.72 1.82 -3.63
N TYR A 105 7.74 0.97 -3.91
CA TYR A 105 7.10 0.12 -2.91
C TYR A 105 8.00 -1.02 -2.44
N ARG A 106 8.77 -1.62 -3.35
CA ARG A 106 9.47 -2.88 -3.09
C ARG A 106 10.83 -2.68 -2.40
N ASN A 107 11.52 -1.57 -2.62
CA ASN A 107 12.96 -1.60 -2.42
C ASN A 107 13.54 -0.83 -1.25
N THR A 108 12.95 0.24 -0.72
CA THR A 108 13.75 1.02 0.23
C THR A 108 12.95 1.78 1.26
N LEU A 109 11.88 2.42 0.85
CA LEU A 109 11.07 3.23 1.74
C LEU A 109 10.36 2.37 2.79
N ASN A 110 9.83 1.20 2.39
CA ASN A 110 9.13 0.31 3.31
C ASN A 110 10.05 -0.29 4.38
N ALA A 111 11.20 -0.82 3.97
CA ALA A 111 12.16 -1.40 4.92
C ALA A 111 12.76 -0.32 5.80
N PHE A 112 13.13 0.82 5.24
CA PHE A 112 13.76 1.92 5.96
C PHE A 112 12.78 2.61 6.92
N VAL A 113 11.59 2.97 6.45
CA VAL A 113 10.56 3.64 7.27
C VAL A 113 10.03 2.67 8.32
N PHE A 114 9.79 1.42 7.97
CA PHE A 114 9.37 0.40 8.92
C PHE A 114 10.45 0.13 9.97
N THR A 115 11.70 0.01 9.58
CA THR A 115 12.83 -0.20 10.51
C THR A 115 13.09 1.05 11.35
N ALA A 116 13.04 2.24 10.78
CA ALA A 116 13.25 3.49 11.50
C ALA A 116 12.13 3.81 12.50
N LEU A 117 10.89 3.50 12.16
CA LEU A 117 9.72 3.78 13.00
C LEU A 117 9.39 2.65 13.97
N CYS A 118 9.49 1.40 13.54
CA CYS A 118 9.21 0.22 14.39
C CYS A 118 10.44 -0.26 15.17
N GLY A 119 11.65 -0.01 14.68
CA GLY A 119 12.89 -0.34 15.42
C GLY A 119 13.07 0.44 16.72
N ARG A 120 12.32 1.53 16.89
CA ARG A 120 12.26 2.33 18.13
C ARG A 120 11.04 2.06 19.00
N THR A 121 10.07 1.31 18.53
CA THR A 121 8.87 0.95 19.28
C THR A 121 9.04 -0.42 19.92
N GLY A 122 8.59 -0.56 21.17
CA GLY A 122 8.79 -1.73 22.03
C GLY A 122 8.35 -3.09 21.48
N VAL A 123 7.73 -3.16 20.28
CA VAL A 123 7.34 -4.42 19.63
C VAL A 123 8.57 -5.26 19.28
N TYR A 124 9.67 -4.63 18.84
CA TYR A 124 10.92 -5.34 18.58
C TYR A 124 11.65 -5.76 19.86
N SER A 125 11.52 -4.97 20.93
CA SER A 125 12.09 -5.36 22.23
C SER A 125 11.35 -6.55 22.83
N ILE A 126 10.03 -6.63 22.66
CA ILE A 126 9.21 -7.76 23.14
C ILE A 126 9.54 -9.05 22.35
N LEU A 127 9.71 -8.95 21.03
CA LEU A 127 10.12 -10.09 20.21
C LEU A 127 11.55 -10.53 20.52
N ARG A 128 12.43 -9.58 20.84
CA ARG A 128 13.83 -9.86 21.19
C ARG A 128 13.94 -10.49 22.59
N GLN A 129 13.14 -10.02 23.56
CA GLN A 129 13.07 -10.61 24.89
C GLN A 129 12.54 -12.06 24.86
N LYS A 130 11.53 -12.34 24.02
CA LYS A 130 11.00 -13.69 23.86
C LYS A 130 12.00 -14.65 23.20
N LYS A 131 12.95 -14.11 22.44
CA LYS A 131 14.03 -14.91 21.82
C LYS A 131 15.23 -15.10 22.74
N GLN A 132 15.39 -14.27 23.78
CA GLN A 132 16.46 -14.33 24.76
C GLN A 132 16.07 -15.04 26.08
N SER A 133 14.81 -15.46 26.21
CA SER A 133 14.37 -16.36 27.28
C SER A 133 14.16 -17.79 26.73
N PRO A 134 15.24 -18.50 26.39
CA PRO A 134 15.17 -19.92 26.25
C PRO A 134 15.70 -20.51 27.56
N THR A 135 14.81 -21.20 28.27
CA THR A 135 15.18 -22.27 29.17
C THR A 135 16.14 -21.92 30.32
N ASP A 136 15.57 -21.36 31.38
CA ASP A 136 15.92 -21.87 32.71
C ASP A 136 14.85 -22.88 33.10
N LYS A 137 15.09 -24.13 32.70
CA LYS A 137 14.67 -25.33 33.43
C LYS A 137 15.41 -26.55 32.86
#